data_13c3f5d9615ce0b519a8c3f1f9c238a5
#
_entry.id   13c3f5d9615ce0b519a8c3f1f9c238a5
#
_cell.length_a   1.000
_cell.length_b   1.000
_cell.length_c   1.000
_cell.angle_alpha   90.00
_cell.angle_beta   90.00
_cell.angle_gamma   90.00
#
_symmetry.space_group_name_H-M   'P 1'
#
loop_
_entity.id
_entity.type
_entity.pdbx_description
1 polymer ?
#
loop_
_entity_poly.entity_id
_entity_poly.type
_entity_poly.pdbx_seq_one_letter_code
_entity_poly.pdbx_strand_id
1 'polypeptide(L)'
;MFEAFTLRSQTVEEQEENLRTTAGELEETQRKFFFKRFSEEYRDPDTYAVLNFFFVGGLHHFYLKKYARGFVNLSLSLCGFVLMFTAPFQEINDYQVGAFGAGILILALVTLIEIPNLFRSQTIAKDYNNRLSRKILKETKL
;
A
#
# COMPACT_ATOMS: atom_id res chain seq x y z
N MET A 1 7.44 -3.25 5.58
CA MET A 1 6.70 -4.48 5.81
C MET A 1 5.76 -4.39 7.02
N PHE A 2 6.08 -3.64 8.07
CA PHE A 2 5.32 -3.65 9.33
C PHE A 2 4.49 -2.40 9.62
N GLU A 3 4.15 -1.58 8.63
CA GLU A 3 3.37 -0.34 8.85
C GLU A 3 1.99 -0.62 9.47
N ALA A 4 1.33 -1.71 9.04
CA ALA A 4 0.07 -2.13 9.63
C ALA A 4 0.16 -2.38 11.15
N PHE A 5 1.31 -2.72 11.69
CA PHE A 5 1.49 -3.01 13.11
C PHE A 5 2.01 -1.81 13.92
N THR A 6 2.67 -0.85 13.27
CA THR A 6 3.33 0.29 13.93
C THR A 6 2.47 1.55 13.98
N LEU A 7 1.57 1.75 13.02
CA LEU A 7 0.70 2.92 12.97
C LEU A 7 -0.43 2.81 14.01
N ARG A 8 -0.62 3.85 14.82
CA ARG A 8 -1.78 3.98 15.70
C ARG A 8 -2.85 4.82 15.01
N SER A 9 -4.08 4.30 14.88
CA SER A 9 -5.18 4.97 14.19
C SER A 9 -5.46 6.35 14.80
N GLN A 10 -5.58 6.42 16.13
CA GLN A 10 -5.81 7.67 16.84
C GLN A 10 -4.75 8.74 16.53
N THR A 11 -3.47 8.35 16.56
CA THR A 11 -2.38 9.30 16.25
C THR A 11 -2.43 9.80 14.81
N VAL A 12 -2.85 8.95 13.86
CA VAL A 12 -3.01 9.34 12.45
C VAL A 12 -4.19 10.29 12.26
N GLU A 13 -5.28 10.06 12.97
CA GLU A 13 -6.48 10.94 12.95
C GLU A 13 -6.20 12.28 13.59
N GLU A 14 -5.52 12.32 14.74
CA GLU A 14 -5.08 13.56 15.39
C GLU A 14 -4.15 14.39 14.47
N GLN A 15 -3.24 13.73 13.77
CA GLN A 15 -2.37 14.38 12.79
C GLN A 15 -3.15 14.92 11.60
N GLU A 16 -4.14 14.19 11.10
CA GLU A 16 -5.01 14.64 10.01
C GLU A 16 -5.74 15.94 10.40
N GLU A 17 -6.34 15.98 11.60
CA GLU A 17 -7.06 17.14 12.08
C GLU A 17 -6.15 18.35 12.28
N ASN A 18 -4.98 18.17 12.90
CA ASN A 18 -3.99 19.23 13.05
C ASN A 18 -3.52 19.80 11.70
N LEU A 19 -3.30 18.95 10.71
CA LEU A 19 -2.89 19.37 9.37
C LEU A 19 -4.02 20.12 8.65
N ARG A 20 -5.26 19.67 8.83
CA ARG A 20 -6.45 20.32 8.29
C ARG A 20 -6.63 21.72 8.87
N THR A 21 -6.50 21.87 10.19
CA THR A 21 -6.55 23.16 10.87
C THR A 21 -5.46 24.10 10.35
N THR A 22 -4.21 23.61 10.31
CA THR A 22 -3.06 24.39 9.79
C THR A 22 -3.26 24.82 8.32
N ALA A 23 -3.85 23.95 7.48
CA ALA A 23 -4.15 24.32 6.10
C ALA A 23 -5.28 25.34 5.98
N GLY A 24 -6.23 25.33 6.93
CA GLY A 24 -7.30 26.31 7.04
C GLY A 24 -6.82 27.73 7.38
N GLU A 25 -5.73 27.84 8.16
CA GLU A 25 -5.11 29.11 8.57
C GLU A 25 -4.25 29.77 7.50
N LEU A 26 -4.00 29.09 6.36
CA LEU A 26 -3.24 29.65 5.25
C LEU A 26 -3.97 30.82 4.60
N GLU A 27 -3.22 31.78 4.05
CA GLU A 27 -3.77 32.83 3.18
C GLU A 27 -4.51 32.23 1.96
N GLU A 28 -5.47 32.94 1.40
CA GLU A 28 -6.36 32.41 0.36
C GLU A 28 -5.59 31.84 -0.85
N THR A 29 -4.54 32.50 -1.31
CA THR A 29 -3.69 32.07 -2.42
C THR A 29 -2.93 30.79 -2.09
N GLN A 30 -2.33 30.74 -0.91
CA GLN A 30 -1.60 29.60 -0.39
C GLN A 30 -2.54 28.41 -0.17
N ARG A 31 -3.73 28.66 0.36
CA ARG A 31 -4.75 27.63 0.58
C ARG A 31 -5.24 27.01 -0.73
N LYS A 32 -5.49 27.83 -1.76
CA LYS A 32 -5.84 27.34 -3.10
C LYS A 32 -4.73 26.47 -3.69
N PHE A 33 -3.48 26.90 -3.57
CA PHE A 33 -2.33 26.12 -4.01
C PHE A 33 -2.23 24.77 -3.27
N PHE A 34 -2.35 24.80 -1.92
CA PHE A 34 -2.32 23.60 -1.09
C PHE A 34 -3.37 22.58 -1.52
N PHE A 35 -4.65 22.99 -1.58
CA PHE A 35 -5.73 22.06 -1.93
C PHE A 35 -5.64 21.54 -3.35
N LYS A 36 -5.20 22.35 -4.30
CA LYS A 36 -4.96 21.91 -5.68
C LYS A 36 -3.89 20.81 -5.71
N ARG A 37 -2.72 21.05 -5.12
CA ARG A 37 -1.63 20.08 -5.07
C ARG A 37 -2.02 18.83 -4.30
N PHE A 38 -2.73 18.98 -3.19
CA PHE A 38 -3.18 17.86 -2.39
C PHE A 38 -4.15 16.97 -3.17
N SER A 39 -5.13 17.53 -3.87
CA SER A 39 -6.11 16.76 -4.65
C SER A 39 -5.47 15.98 -5.81
N GLU A 40 -4.40 16.48 -6.41
CA GLU A 40 -3.67 15.81 -7.50
C GLU A 40 -2.95 14.54 -7.02
N GLU A 41 -2.48 14.51 -5.79
CA GLU A 41 -1.67 13.41 -5.25
C GLU A 41 -2.37 12.61 -4.13
N TYR A 42 -3.58 13.02 -3.74
CA TYR A 42 -4.39 12.33 -2.72
C TYR A 42 -4.58 10.86 -3.07
N ARG A 43 -4.50 10.00 -2.06
CA ARG A 43 -4.72 8.56 -2.19
C ARG A 43 -5.95 8.14 -1.40
N ASP A 44 -6.96 7.70 -2.14
CA ASP A 44 -8.21 7.23 -1.58
C ASP A 44 -8.00 5.89 -0.84
N PRO A 45 -8.42 5.79 0.44
CA PRO A 45 -8.28 4.57 1.24
C PRO A 45 -9.04 3.36 0.68
N ASP A 46 -10.22 3.59 0.07
CA ASP A 46 -11.04 2.50 -0.45
C ASP A 46 -10.41 1.92 -1.71
N THR A 47 -9.87 2.76 -2.58
CA THR A 47 -9.06 2.32 -3.73
C THR A 47 -7.85 1.50 -3.29
N TYR A 48 -7.17 1.92 -2.21
CA TYR A 48 -6.06 1.14 -1.64
C TYR A 48 -6.52 -0.24 -1.15
N ALA A 49 -7.66 -0.31 -0.45
CA ALA A 49 -8.24 -1.58 0.03
C ALA A 49 -8.62 -2.50 -1.12
N VAL A 50 -9.27 -1.98 -2.16
CA VAL A 50 -9.65 -2.74 -3.37
C VAL A 50 -8.41 -3.29 -4.07
N LEU A 51 -7.37 -2.48 -4.27
CA LEU A 51 -6.11 -2.91 -4.89
C LEU A 51 -5.39 -3.98 -4.05
N ASN A 52 -5.50 -3.94 -2.73
CA ASN A 52 -4.95 -4.97 -1.86
C ASN A 52 -5.77 -6.27 -1.92
N PHE A 53 -7.09 -6.18 -1.96
CA PHE A 53 -7.97 -7.35 -1.96
C PHE A 53 -7.94 -8.12 -3.28
N PHE A 54 -8.08 -7.44 -4.43
CA PHE A 54 -8.20 -8.09 -5.73
C PHE A 54 -6.86 -8.43 -6.39
N PHE A 55 -5.79 -7.75 -6.02
CA PHE A 55 -4.48 -7.89 -6.69
C PHE A 55 -3.39 -8.25 -5.67
N VAL A 56 -3.32 -9.50 -5.32
CA VAL A 56 -2.31 -10.08 -4.40
C VAL A 56 -0.87 -9.70 -4.79
N GLY A 57 -0.64 -9.36 -6.08
CA GLY A 57 0.66 -8.94 -6.61
C GLY A 57 1.23 -7.60 -6.11
N GLY A 58 0.69 -7.01 -5.04
CA GLY A 58 1.27 -5.82 -4.41
C GLY A 58 0.97 -4.49 -5.10
N LEU A 59 -0.07 -4.40 -5.95
CA LEU A 59 -0.44 -3.17 -6.66
C LEU A 59 -0.77 -2.01 -5.71
N HIS A 60 -1.31 -2.29 -4.54
CA HIS A 60 -1.56 -1.30 -3.49
C HIS A 60 -0.27 -0.60 -3.00
N HIS A 61 0.89 -1.27 -3.08
CA HIS A 61 2.18 -0.64 -2.78
C HIS A 61 2.57 0.38 -3.86
N PHE A 62 2.36 0.05 -5.15
CA PHE A 62 2.58 0.99 -6.25
C PHE A 62 1.66 2.20 -6.14
N TYR A 63 0.40 1.99 -5.73
CA TYR A 63 -0.56 3.06 -5.49
C TYR A 63 -0.06 4.08 -4.46
N LEU A 64 0.61 3.62 -3.39
CA LEU A 64 1.25 4.48 -2.39
C LEU A 64 2.70 4.88 -2.75
N LYS A 65 3.11 4.75 -4.00
CA LYS A 65 4.47 5.04 -4.48
C LYS A 65 5.59 4.28 -3.74
N LYS A 66 5.28 3.14 -3.12
CA LYS A 66 6.23 2.27 -2.40
C LYS A 66 6.81 1.21 -3.35
N TYR A 67 7.46 1.66 -4.41
CA TYR A 67 7.87 0.83 -5.55
C TYR A 67 8.70 -0.40 -5.16
N ALA A 68 9.69 -0.25 -4.28
CA ALA A 68 10.54 -1.37 -3.88
C ALA A 68 9.73 -2.52 -3.26
N ARG A 69 8.75 -2.21 -2.40
CA ARG A 69 7.86 -3.22 -1.80
C ARG A 69 6.93 -3.83 -2.84
N GLY A 70 6.38 -3.00 -3.73
CA GLY A 70 5.53 -3.46 -4.83
C GLY A 70 6.26 -4.47 -5.72
N PHE A 71 7.51 -4.19 -6.11
CA PHE A 71 8.29 -5.10 -6.92
C PHE A 71 8.64 -6.40 -6.20
N VAL A 72 9.02 -6.36 -4.93
CA VAL A 72 9.28 -7.58 -4.14
C VAL A 72 8.03 -8.45 -4.06
N ASN A 73 6.88 -7.86 -3.72
CA ASN A 73 5.62 -8.57 -3.61
C ASN A 73 5.19 -9.17 -4.96
N LEU A 74 5.26 -8.37 -6.03
CA LEU A 74 4.94 -8.81 -7.38
C LEU A 74 5.83 -9.98 -7.82
N SER A 75 7.15 -9.89 -7.59
CA SER A 75 8.10 -10.94 -7.96
C SER A 75 7.84 -12.24 -7.20
N LEU A 76 7.58 -12.16 -5.90
CA LEU A 76 7.23 -13.33 -5.09
C LEU A 76 5.92 -13.96 -5.54
N SER A 77 4.89 -13.16 -5.80
CA SER A 77 3.60 -13.64 -6.29
C SER A 77 3.75 -14.31 -7.66
N LEU A 78 4.49 -13.69 -8.58
CA LEU A 78 4.75 -14.26 -9.90
C LEU A 78 5.53 -15.58 -9.81
N CYS A 79 6.55 -15.65 -8.97
CA CYS A 79 7.31 -16.88 -8.72
C CYS A 79 6.39 -17.99 -8.17
N GLY A 80 5.54 -17.68 -7.19
CA GLY A 80 4.58 -18.62 -6.63
C GLY A 80 3.59 -19.14 -7.69
N PHE A 81 3.05 -18.26 -8.53
CA PHE A 81 2.18 -18.66 -9.64
C PHE A 81 2.90 -19.52 -10.68
N VAL A 82 4.12 -19.14 -11.10
CA VAL A 82 4.90 -19.93 -12.06
C VAL A 82 5.13 -21.35 -11.50
N LEU A 83 5.58 -21.49 -10.26
CA LEU A 83 5.78 -22.79 -9.64
C LEU A 83 4.49 -23.61 -9.56
N MET A 84 3.37 -22.97 -9.20
CA MET A 84 2.08 -23.63 -9.08
C MET A 84 1.51 -24.07 -10.44
N PHE A 85 1.62 -23.23 -11.48
CA PHE A 85 1.02 -23.51 -12.77
C PHE A 85 1.90 -24.35 -13.72
N THR A 86 3.22 -24.35 -13.57
CA THR A 86 4.10 -25.16 -14.41
C THR A 86 4.20 -26.60 -13.97
N ALA A 87 4.04 -26.88 -12.68
CA ALA A 87 4.13 -28.24 -12.13
C ALA A 87 3.11 -29.24 -12.73
N PRO A 88 1.81 -28.91 -12.94
CA PRO A 88 0.82 -29.85 -13.47
C PRO A 88 1.01 -30.27 -14.94
N PHE A 89 1.82 -29.55 -15.71
CA PHE A 89 2.00 -29.80 -17.17
C PHE A 89 3.17 -30.72 -17.51
N GLN A 90 3.82 -31.29 -16.51
CA GLN A 90 4.96 -32.19 -16.67
C GLN A 90 4.64 -33.56 -16.04
N GLU A 91 5.48 -34.58 -16.26
CA GLU A 91 5.28 -35.88 -15.62
C GLU A 91 5.39 -35.77 -14.10
N ILE A 92 4.40 -36.30 -13.39
CA ILE A 92 4.32 -36.20 -11.93
C ILE A 92 5.48 -36.97 -11.29
N ASN A 93 6.40 -36.24 -10.72
CA ASN A 93 7.49 -36.76 -9.92
C ASN A 93 7.62 -35.97 -8.60
N ASP A 94 8.45 -36.46 -7.68
CA ASP A 94 8.63 -35.85 -6.34
C ASP A 94 9.06 -34.38 -6.42
N TYR A 95 9.86 -34.02 -7.43
CA TYR A 95 10.31 -32.64 -7.64
C TYR A 95 9.14 -31.70 -7.96
N GLN A 96 8.20 -32.16 -8.76
CA GLN A 96 7.05 -31.34 -9.19
C GLN A 96 6.01 -31.19 -8.10
N VAL A 97 5.77 -32.24 -7.31
CA VAL A 97 4.95 -32.14 -6.09
C VAL A 97 5.56 -31.12 -5.13
N GLY A 98 6.88 -31.14 -4.98
CA GLY A 98 7.63 -30.15 -4.20
C GLY A 98 7.49 -28.71 -4.75
N ALA A 99 7.65 -28.53 -6.05
CA ALA A 99 7.52 -27.23 -6.70
C ALA A 99 6.11 -26.64 -6.58
N PHE A 100 5.08 -27.46 -6.78
CA PHE A 100 3.68 -27.07 -6.59
C PHE A 100 3.41 -26.64 -5.13
N GLY A 101 3.85 -27.45 -4.17
CA GLY A 101 3.73 -27.14 -2.75
C GLY A 101 4.47 -25.86 -2.36
N ALA A 102 5.68 -25.64 -2.90
CA ALA A 102 6.45 -24.42 -2.69
C ALA A 102 5.73 -23.19 -3.28
N GLY A 103 5.11 -23.30 -4.46
CA GLY A 103 4.31 -22.24 -5.06
C GLY A 103 3.13 -21.82 -4.19
N ILE A 104 2.37 -22.80 -3.69
CA ILE A 104 1.27 -22.55 -2.75
C ILE A 104 1.78 -21.88 -1.47
N LEU A 105 2.87 -22.36 -0.90
CA LEU A 105 3.45 -21.80 0.32
C LEU A 105 3.86 -20.35 0.15
N ILE A 106 4.53 -20.02 -0.95
CA ILE A 106 4.92 -18.63 -1.27
C ILE A 106 3.68 -17.73 -1.35
N LEU A 107 2.66 -18.12 -2.11
CA LEU A 107 1.42 -17.35 -2.25
C LEU A 107 0.68 -17.20 -0.92
N ALA A 108 0.62 -18.25 -0.11
CA ALA A 108 0.03 -18.18 1.22
C ALA A 108 0.78 -17.22 2.14
N LEU A 109 2.11 -17.26 2.16
CA LEU A 109 2.93 -16.35 2.97
C LEU A 109 2.76 -14.89 2.53
N VAL A 110 2.78 -14.62 1.22
CA VAL A 110 2.52 -13.27 0.68
C VAL A 110 1.15 -12.78 1.13
N THR A 111 0.11 -13.60 0.97
CA THR A 111 -1.25 -13.27 1.39
C THR A 111 -1.34 -12.98 2.89
N LEU A 112 -0.77 -13.85 3.73
CA LEU A 112 -0.77 -13.67 5.18
C LEU A 112 -0.10 -12.37 5.63
N ILE A 113 0.96 -11.94 4.94
CA ILE A 113 1.66 -10.69 5.21
C ILE A 113 0.80 -9.47 4.81
N GLU A 114 -0.02 -9.59 3.76
CA GLU A 114 -0.82 -8.49 3.23
C GLU A 114 -2.20 -8.35 3.90
N ILE A 115 -2.75 -9.40 4.52
CA ILE A 115 -4.03 -9.34 5.25
C ILE A 115 -4.09 -8.18 6.26
N PRO A 116 -3.08 -7.94 7.12
CA PRO A 116 -3.11 -6.82 8.04
C PRO A 116 -3.16 -5.45 7.34
N ASN A 117 -2.54 -5.32 6.18
CA ASN A 117 -2.59 -4.09 5.38
C ASN A 117 -4.00 -3.82 4.84
N LEU A 118 -4.75 -4.88 4.49
CA LEU A 118 -6.14 -4.78 4.06
C LEU A 118 -7.03 -4.23 5.18
N PHE A 119 -6.98 -4.83 6.36
CA PHE A 119 -7.80 -4.39 7.51
C PHE A 119 -7.43 -3.00 8.04
N ARG A 120 -6.24 -2.52 7.74
CA ARG A 120 -5.75 -1.20 8.15
C ARG A 120 -5.58 -0.22 7.00
N SER A 121 -6.24 -0.48 5.88
CA SER A 121 -6.17 0.32 4.66
C SER A 121 -6.44 1.80 4.91
N GLN A 122 -7.47 2.12 5.71
CA GLN A 122 -7.82 3.48 6.10
C GLN A 122 -6.66 4.19 6.80
N THR A 123 -6.08 3.57 7.83
CA THR A 123 -4.98 4.14 8.61
C THR A 123 -3.72 4.34 7.76
N ILE A 124 -3.40 3.37 6.88
CA ILE A 124 -2.20 3.42 6.03
C ILE A 124 -2.32 4.51 4.96
N ALA A 125 -3.49 4.63 4.32
CA ALA A 125 -3.72 5.65 3.30
C ALA A 125 -3.79 7.06 3.92
N LYS A 126 -4.42 7.22 5.09
CA LYS A 126 -4.44 8.47 5.85
C LYS A 126 -3.02 8.89 6.26
N ASP A 127 -2.18 7.98 6.77
CA ASP A 127 -0.78 8.32 7.09
C ASP A 127 0.00 8.79 5.86
N TYR A 128 -0.21 8.14 4.70
CA TYR A 128 0.37 8.62 3.44
C TYR A 128 -0.09 10.05 3.11
N ASN A 129 -1.40 10.32 3.19
CA ASN A 129 -1.98 11.62 2.92
C ASN A 129 -1.50 12.69 3.93
N ASN A 130 -1.31 12.33 5.20
CA ASN A 130 -0.74 13.20 6.23
C ASN A 130 0.72 13.59 5.92
N ARG A 131 1.52 12.64 5.43
CA ARG A 131 2.89 12.92 4.97
C ARG A 131 2.89 13.83 3.74
N LEU A 132 1.98 13.62 2.81
CA LEU A 132 1.78 14.48 1.64
C LEU A 132 1.40 15.89 2.06
N SER A 133 0.40 16.05 2.94
CA SER A 133 -0.02 17.36 3.48
C SER A 133 1.14 18.10 4.12
N ARG A 134 1.93 17.44 4.98
CA ARG A 134 3.13 18.04 5.59
C ARG A 134 4.15 18.52 4.57
N LYS A 135 4.35 17.75 3.50
CA LYS A 135 5.26 18.14 2.41
C LYS A 135 4.76 19.40 1.71
N ILE A 136 3.49 19.42 1.30
CA ILE A 136 2.88 20.56 0.59
C ILE A 136 2.86 21.80 1.49
N LEU A 137 2.52 21.69 2.77
CA LEU A 137 2.56 22.81 3.72
C LEU A 137 3.95 23.44 3.84
N LYS A 138 5.01 22.63 3.80
CA LYS A 138 6.39 23.13 3.79
C LYS A 138 6.69 23.91 2.50
N GLU A 139 6.26 23.38 1.35
CA GLU A 139 6.44 24.04 0.04
C GLU A 139 5.63 25.35 -0.07
N THR A 140 4.46 25.41 0.58
CA THR A 140 3.57 26.57 0.55
C THR A 140 4.06 27.72 1.45
N LYS A 141 4.84 27.44 2.49
CA LYS A 141 5.35 28.44 3.43
C LYS A 141 6.74 29.00 3.04
N LEU A 142 7.34 28.50 1.97
CA LEU A 142 8.59 29.00 1.37
C LEU A 142 8.27 30.08 0.34
#